data_0e37c9da32a1bca027e233b3b5922ebf
#
_entry.id   0e37c9da32a1bca027e233b3b5922ebf
#
_cell.length_a   1.000
_cell.length_b   1.000
_cell.length_c   1.000
_cell.angle_alpha   90.00
_cell.angle_beta   90.00
_cell.angle_gamma   90.00
#
_symmetry.space_group_name_H-M   'P 1'
#
loop_
_entity.id
_entity.type
_entity.pdbx_description
1 polymer ?
#
loop_
_entity_poly.entity_id
_entity_poly.type
_entity_poly.pdbx_seq_one_letter_code
_entity_poly.pdbx_strand_id
1 'polypeptide(L)'
;LKKNLLLSFFLCLALGPAMAQTNDFKVIGYLPYYRFAYNSQIEYERLTHVNLAFANPDMSGQLSLDGQDPTPVIEAAHQAGAEVFISLAGGALTPAWEAAWEHLMLPENRSAFIHQIMVYVAENSFDGVDFDLEWSHVNEKYSPFVLELRDSMDAHGLPLTAALPGTYRYPDISEEALAAFDWVNMMAYDLTGSWDPNNPGPHSPYSFALNSMFYWQGQGVPKPQLTLGVPFYGYNFGTSPVSSARYATIVGWDPANAWADQVDQVYYNGIPTIVDKTELALSQLGGIMIWELGQDDFSDLSLLRAIDETVNGVTQAEDELPLAARAYPNPLGAALIVENPGPEVLLGRLFDSSGRPLAAAIIQPGTDYQYPTLNLPAGLYVLNLQSGGVQRSIKLVKP
;
A
#
# COMPACT_ATOMS: atom_id res chain seq x y z
N LEU A 1 59.96 6.84 52.03
CA LEU A 1 59.60 6.33 50.70
C LEU A 1 58.13 5.93 50.68
N LYS A 2 57.24 6.82 50.17
CA LYS A 2 55.85 6.47 49.95
C LYS A 2 55.69 6.14 48.45
N LYS A 3 55.32 4.91 48.12
CA LYS A 3 54.95 4.49 46.74
C LYS A 3 53.47 4.82 46.52
N ASN A 4 53.20 5.71 45.58
CA ASN A 4 51.87 5.97 45.07
C ASN A 4 51.52 4.89 44.04
N LEU A 5 50.46 4.13 44.30
CA LEU A 5 49.87 3.14 43.38
C LEU A 5 48.77 3.90 42.57
N LEU A 6 49.02 4.16 41.29
CA LEU A 6 48.02 4.66 40.37
C LEU A 6 47.14 3.50 39.90
N LEU A 7 45.88 3.50 40.30
CA LEU A 7 44.85 2.57 39.85
C LEU A 7 44.22 3.14 38.57
N SER A 8 44.56 2.57 37.41
CA SER A 8 43.93 2.90 36.16
C SER A 8 42.59 2.17 36.06
N PHE A 9 41.51 2.91 36.12
CA PHE A 9 40.16 2.40 35.81
C PHE A 9 40.00 2.28 34.30
N PHE A 10 39.97 1.06 33.77
CA PHE A 10 39.52 0.79 32.41
C PHE A 10 37.98 0.77 32.40
N LEU A 11 37.36 1.82 31.85
CA LEU A 11 35.94 1.86 31.60
C LEU A 11 35.67 1.07 30.29
N CYS A 12 35.29 -0.20 30.43
CA CYS A 12 34.74 -0.95 29.29
C CYS A 12 33.35 -0.39 28.97
N LEU A 13 33.23 0.46 27.94
CA LEU A 13 31.96 0.72 27.27
C LEU A 13 31.54 -0.59 26.61
N ALA A 14 30.57 -1.27 27.19
CA ALA A 14 29.84 -2.30 26.50
C ALA A 14 28.95 -1.62 25.44
N LEU A 15 29.41 -1.64 24.20
CA LEU A 15 28.53 -1.43 23.04
C LEU A 15 27.54 -2.57 23.03
N GLY A 16 26.33 -2.34 23.55
CA GLY A 16 25.21 -3.24 23.32
C GLY A 16 24.98 -3.33 21.80
N PRO A 17 24.53 -4.49 21.29
CA PRO A 17 24.14 -4.58 19.88
C PRO A 17 23.09 -3.50 19.63
N ALA A 18 23.33 -2.64 18.64
CA ALA A 18 22.30 -1.80 18.09
C ALA A 18 21.20 -2.76 17.63
N MET A 19 20.05 -2.72 18.28
CA MET A 19 18.86 -3.37 17.78
C MET A 19 18.60 -2.70 16.43
N ALA A 20 18.79 -3.44 15.36
CA ALA A 20 18.25 -3.04 14.06
C ALA A 20 16.77 -2.79 14.30
N GLN A 21 16.31 -1.57 14.06
CA GLN A 21 14.89 -1.24 14.06
C GLN A 21 14.30 -2.08 12.96
N THR A 22 13.62 -3.17 13.32
CA THR A 22 12.85 -3.96 12.36
C THR A 22 11.84 -3.00 11.76
N ASN A 23 11.95 -2.77 10.47
CA ASN A 23 11.03 -1.91 9.76
C ASN A 23 9.69 -2.66 9.73
N ASP A 24 8.76 -2.33 10.64
CA ASP A 24 7.42 -2.95 10.71
C ASP A 24 6.52 -2.57 9.51
N PHE A 25 7.13 -1.97 8.47
CA PHE A 25 6.42 -1.58 7.26
C PHE A 25 6.02 -2.80 6.44
N LYS A 26 4.74 -2.91 6.16
CA LYS A 26 4.17 -4.06 5.45
C LYS A 26 4.15 -3.81 3.94
N VAL A 27 4.63 -4.79 3.17
CA VAL A 27 4.44 -4.87 1.72
C VAL A 27 3.57 -6.10 1.47
N ILE A 28 2.30 -5.87 1.18
CA ILE A 28 1.25 -6.89 1.10
C ILE A 28 0.84 -7.07 -0.35
N GLY A 29 0.90 -8.29 -0.87
CA GLY A 29 0.45 -8.60 -2.22
C GLY A 29 -0.74 -9.54 -2.24
N TYR A 30 -1.84 -9.16 -2.91
CA TYR A 30 -2.93 -10.10 -3.18
C TYR A 30 -2.58 -10.99 -4.37
N LEU A 31 -2.84 -12.31 -4.23
CA LEU A 31 -2.72 -13.26 -5.32
C LEU A 31 -4.03 -14.06 -5.44
N PRO A 32 -4.90 -13.72 -6.40
CA PRO A 32 -6.11 -14.47 -6.64
C PRO A 32 -5.83 -15.91 -7.13
N TYR A 33 -6.68 -16.87 -6.73
CA TYR A 33 -6.51 -18.29 -7.09
C TYR A 33 -6.37 -18.53 -8.60
N TYR A 34 -7.04 -17.73 -9.41
CA TYR A 34 -6.95 -17.82 -10.88
C TYR A 34 -5.63 -17.26 -11.43
N ARG A 35 -4.72 -16.80 -10.57
CA ARG A 35 -3.38 -16.35 -10.87
C ARG A 35 -2.27 -17.26 -10.35
N PHE A 36 -2.58 -18.35 -9.71
CA PHE A 36 -1.56 -19.28 -9.16
C PHE A 36 -0.57 -19.80 -10.20
N ALA A 37 -0.92 -19.79 -11.49
CA ALA A 37 0.02 -20.08 -12.57
C ALA A 37 1.23 -19.13 -12.65
N TYR A 38 1.15 -17.94 -12.03
CA TYR A 38 2.27 -16.99 -11.95
C TYR A 38 3.19 -17.22 -10.74
N ASN A 39 2.91 -18.22 -9.87
CA ASN A 39 3.66 -18.50 -8.65
C ASN A 39 5.18 -18.45 -8.82
N SER A 40 5.73 -19.08 -9.89
CA SER A 40 7.17 -19.13 -10.15
C SER A 40 7.78 -17.82 -10.67
N GLN A 41 6.97 -16.80 -10.93
CA GLN A 41 7.43 -15.51 -11.45
C GLN A 41 7.38 -14.42 -10.38
N ILE A 42 6.66 -14.64 -9.27
CA ILE A 42 6.52 -13.68 -8.18
C ILE A 42 7.77 -13.72 -7.31
N GLU A 43 8.34 -12.55 -7.05
CA GLU A 43 9.51 -12.36 -6.17
C GLU A 43 9.03 -12.18 -4.71
N TYR A 44 8.67 -13.28 -4.04
CA TYR A 44 8.12 -13.28 -2.68
C TYR A 44 9.05 -12.65 -1.64
N GLU A 45 10.35 -12.67 -1.85
CA GLU A 45 11.36 -12.02 -0.99
C GLU A 45 11.21 -10.51 -0.90
N ARG A 46 10.40 -9.90 -1.79
CA ARG A 46 10.05 -8.46 -1.78
C ARG A 46 8.78 -8.16 -1.02
N LEU A 47 8.11 -9.19 -0.52
CA LEU A 47 6.85 -9.09 0.20
C LEU A 47 7.06 -9.43 1.67
N THR A 48 6.28 -8.80 2.54
CA THR A 48 6.14 -9.22 3.94
C THR A 48 4.93 -10.14 4.12
N HIS A 49 3.89 -9.95 3.30
CA HIS A 49 2.64 -10.72 3.37
C HIS A 49 2.11 -11.02 1.97
N VAL A 50 1.47 -12.17 1.84
CA VAL A 50 0.71 -12.57 0.65
C VAL A 50 -0.71 -12.89 1.06
N ASN A 51 -1.70 -12.20 0.52
CA ASN A 51 -3.10 -12.48 0.73
C ASN A 51 -3.61 -13.36 -0.43
N LEU A 52 -3.87 -14.66 -0.16
CA LEU A 52 -4.46 -15.54 -1.17
C LEU A 52 -5.96 -15.26 -1.30
N ALA A 53 -6.41 -14.89 -2.47
CA ALA A 53 -7.75 -14.40 -2.74
C ALA A 53 -8.47 -15.28 -3.77
N PHE A 54 -9.71 -15.61 -3.58
CA PHE A 54 -10.54 -15.47 -2.39
C PHE A 54 -11.10 -16.83 -2.01
N ALA A 55 -11.04 -17.21 -0.74
CA ALA A 55 -11.74 -18.37 -0.28
C ALA A 55 -13.20 -18.05 0.00
N ASN A 56 -14.08 -18.88 -0.54
CA ASN A 56 -15.51 -18.73 -0.36
C ASN A 56 -16.12 -20.04 0.15
N PRO A 57 -17.15 -19.98 1.01
CA PRO A 57 -17.80 -21.15 1.56
C PRO A 57 -18.85 -21.71 0.61
N ASP A 58 -19.13 -23.01 0.74
CA ASP A 58 -20.40 -23.59 0.33
C ASP A 58 -21.45 -23.43 1.45
N MET A 59 -22.67 -23.92 1.20
CA MET A 59 -23.78 -23.85 2.19
C MET A 59 -23.52 -24.63 3.47
N SER A 60 -22.52 -25.52 3.50
CA SER A 60 -22.11 -26.25 4.71
C SER A 60 -21.01 -25.52 5.48
N GLY A 61 -20.46 -24.42 4.93
CA GLY A 61 -19.36 -23.65 5.47
C GLY A 61 -17.97 -24.16 5.07
N GLN A 62 -17.88 -25.14 4.18
CA GLN A 62 -16.59 -25.60 3.68
C GLN A 62 -15.97 -24.55 2.74
N LEU A 63 -14.82 -24.04 3.12
CA LEU A 63 -14.07 -23.03 2.35
C LEU A 63 -13.29 -23.66 1.19
N SER A 64 -13.18 -22.93 0.10
CA SER A 64 -12.42 -23.33 -1.09
C SER A 64 -11.93 -22.10 -1.86
N LEU A 65 -10.76 -22.21 -2.48
CA LEU A 65 -10.23 -21.30 -3.50
C LEU A 65 -10.67 -21.79 -4.91
N ASP A 66 -11.96 -22.02 -5.08
CA ASP A 66 -12.56 -22.56 -6.33
C ASP A 66 -11.87 -23.86 -6.81
N GLY A 67 -11.49 -24.73 -5.85
CA GLY A 67 -10.83 -26.01 -6.12
C GLY A 67 -9.34 -25.90 -6.48
N GLN A 68 -8.73 -24.74 -6.40
CA GLN A 68 -7.28 -24.58 -6.59
C GLN A 68 -6.51 -24.95 -5.32
N ASP A 69 -5.36 -25.60 -5.50
CA ASP A 69 -4.45 -25.95 -4.40
C ASP A 69 -3.53 -24.76 -4.06
N PRO A 70 -3.62 -24.18 -2.85
CA PRO A 70 -2.75 -23.07 -2.44
C PRO A 70 -1.35 -23.52 -2.01
N THR A 71 -1.14 -24.81 -1.75
CA THR A 71 0.11 -25.33 -1.14
C THR A 71 1.38 -24.84 -1.83
N PRO A 72 1.51 -24.88 -3.18
CA PRO A 72 2.75 -24.43 -3.82
C PRO A 72 3.04 -22.94 -3.64
N VAL A 73 2.00 -22.11 -3.48
CA VAL A 73 2.14 -20.65 -3.24
C VAL A 73 2.54 -20.40 -1.79
N ILE A 74 1.89 -21.07 -0.85
CA ILE A 74 2.18 -20.95 0.60
C ILE A 74 3.63 -21.36 0.86
N GLU A 75 4.06 -22.51 0.33
CA GLU A 75 5.44 -22.99 0.48
C GLU A 75 6.48 -22.01 -0.09
N ALA A 76 6.22 -21.44 -1.27
CA ALA A 76 7.13 -20.48 -1.90
C ALA A 76 7.22 -19.17 -1.10
N ALA A 77 6.10 -18.62 -0.64
CA ALA A 77 6.05 -17.41 0.17
C ALA A 77 6.74 -17.61 1.54
N HIS A 78 6.46 -18.70 2.24
CA HIS A 78 7.11 -19.04 3.52
C HIS A 78 8.61 -19.24 3.36
N GLN A 79 9.08 -19.90 2.27
CA GLN A 79 10.51 -20.05 1.99
C GLN A 79 11.21 -18.70 1.78
N ALA A 80 10.50 -17.71 1.26
CA ALA A 80 10.99 -16.34 1.09
C ALA A 80 10.87 -15.50 2.38
N GLY A 81 10.20 -16.00 3.42
CA GLY A 81 10.01 -15.31 4.70
C GLY A 81 8.77 -14.43 4.77
N ALA A 82 7.87 -14.51 3.78
CA ALA A 82 6.60 -13.79 3.79
C ALA A 82 5.52 -14.59 4.53
N GLU A 83 4.67 -13.92 5.32
CA GLU A 83 3.48 -14.50 5.92
C GLU A 83 2.37 -14.66 4.87
N VAL A 84 1.53 -15.69 5.00
CA VAL A 84 0.47 -15.97 4.04
C VAL A 84 -0.88 -15.94 4.74
N PHE A 85 -1.72 -14.98 4.36
CA PHE A 85 -3.08 -14.85 4.87
C PHE A 85 -4.07 -15.40 3.83
N ILE A 86 -5.17 -15.95 4.33
CA ILE A 86 -6.32 -16.24 3.46
C ILE A 86 -7.27 -15.05 3.45
N SER A 87 -7.53 -14.50 2.27
CA SER A 87 -8.53 -13.47 2.08
C SER A 87 -9.89 -14.13 1.76
N LEU A 88 -10.90 -13.73 2.51
CA LEU A 88 -12.25 -14.27 2.47
C LEU A 88 -13.19 -13.36 1.70
N ALA A 89 -14.10 -13.93 0.93
CA ALA A 89 -15.17 -13.30 0.17
C ALA A 89 -14.74 -12.67 -1.16
N GLY A 90 -14.31 -11.40 -1.16
CA GLY A 90 -14.05 -10.59 -2.35
C GLY A 90 -15.29 -9.90 -2.94
N GLY A 91 -15.06 -8.94 -3.85
CA GLY A 91 -16.12 -8.10 -4.43
C GLY A 91 -16.96 -8.74 -5.55
N ALA A 92 -16.61 -9.94 -6.02
CA ALA A 92 -17.26 -10.64 -7.14
C ALA A 92 -17.79 -12.00 -6.74
N LEU A 93 -18.76 -12.03 -5.82
CA LEU A 93 -19.38 -13.27 -5.36
C LEU A 93 -20.31 -13.86 -6.42
N THR A 94 -20.29 -15.17 -6.55
CA THR A 94 -21.32 -15.90 -7.29
C THR A 94 -22.62 -15.96 -6.49
N PRO A 95 -23.79 -16.13 -7.10
CA PRO A 95 -25.05 -16.28 -6.35
C PRO A 95 -25.04 -17.39 -5.30
N ALA A 96 -24.24 -18.46 -5.52
CA ALA A 96 -24.08 -19.55 -4.56
C ALA A 96 -23.26 -19.11 -3.33
N TRP A 97 -22.19 -18.35 -3.54
CA TRP A 97 -21.37 -17.81 -2.46
C TRP A 97 -22.11 -16.72 -1.69
N GLU A 98 -22.83 -15.83 -2.38
CA GLU A 98 -23.72 -14.85 -1.74
C GLU A 98 -24.68 -15.51 -0.78
N ALA A 99 -25.40 -16.54 -1.25
CA ALA A 99 -26.36 -17.27 -0.43
C ALA A 99 -25.70 -17.98 0.76
N ALA A 100 -24.49 -18.52 0.56
CA ALA A 100 -23.73 -19.17 1.64
C ALA A 100 -23.29 -18.15 2.70
N TRP A 101 -22.69 -17.03 2.31
CA TRP A 101 -22.29 -15.94 3.24
C TRP A 101 -23.49 -15.43 4.02
N GLU A 102 -24.63 -15.11 3.35
CA GLU A 102 -25.85 -14.66 3.97
C GLU A 102 -26.41 -15.65 5.02
N HIS A 103 -26.33 -16.94 4.74
CA HIS A 103 -26.78 -18.00 5.63
C HIS A 103 -25.83 -18.23 6.81
N LEU A 104 -24.53 -18.29 6.52
CA LEU A 104 -23.51 -18.69 7.51
C LEU A 104 -23.20 -17.56 8.53
N MET A 105 -23.42 -16.31 8.17
CA MET A 105 -23.27 -15.17 9.09
C MET A 105 -24.48 -14.98 10.02
N LEU A 106 -25.56 -15.75 9.90
CA LEU A 106 -26.68 -15.72 10.83
C LEU A 106 -26.24 -16.16 12.24
N PRO A 107 -26.83 -15.61 13.30
CA PRO A 107 -26.45 -15.90 14.69
C PRO A 107 -26.38 -17.39 15.04
N GLU A 108 -27.33 -18.18 14.50
CA GLU A 108 -27.43 -19.62 14.74
C GLU A 108 -26.34 -20.46 14.03
N ASN A 109 -25.73 -19.93 12.97
CA ASN A 109 -24.74 -20.65 12.13
C ASN A 109 -23.31 -20.13 12.34
N ARG A 110 -23.18 -18.90 12.75
CA ARG A 110 -21.93 -18.13 12.75
C ARG A 110 -20.80 -18.79 13.52
N SER A 111 -21.01 -19.24 14.74
CA SER A 111 -19.98 -19.89 15.54
C SER A 111 -19.46 -21.18 14.91
N ALA A 112 -20.36 -21.99 14.30
CA ALA A 112 -19.96 -23.18 13.59
C ALA A 112 -19.15 -22.88 12.33
N PHE A 113 -19.52 -21.82 11.61
CA PHE A 113 -18.79 -21.37 10.42
C PHE A 113 -17.42 -20.80 10.78
N ILE A 114 -17.31 -19.96 11.82
CA ILE A 114 -16.03 -19.45 12.31
C ILE A 114 -15.10 -20.61 12.70
N HIS A 115 -15.62 -21.63 13.36
CA HIS A 115 -14.82 -22.83 13.63
C HIS A 115 -14.27 -23.47 12.36
N GLN A 116 -15.06 -23.55 11.28
CA GLN A 116 -14.58 -24.08 9.99
C GLN A 116 -13.52 -23.18 9.34
N ILE A 117 -13.64 -21.85 9.46
CA ILE A 117 -12.59 -20.92 9.05
C ILE A 117 -11.29 -21.23 9.78
N MET A 118 -11.34 -21.40 11.11
CA MET A 118 -10.15 -21.72 11.90
C MET A 118 -9.53 -23.08 11.55
N VAL A 119 -10.35 -24.08 11.25
CA VAL A 119 -9.88 -25.38 10.74
C VAL A 119 -9.18 -25.22 9.40
N TYR A 120 -9.79 -24.47 8.47
CA TYR A 120 -9.20 -24.21 7.14
C TYR A 120 -7.87 -23.47 7.22
N VAL A 121 -7.77 -22.47 8.11
CA VAL A 121 -6.51 -21.75 8.40
C VAL A 121 -5.43 -22.71 8.89
N ALA A 122 -5.75 -23.54 9.88
CA ALA A 122 -4.79 -24.47 10.47
C ALA A 122 -4.35 -25.59 9.50
N GLU A 123 -5.29 -26.17 8.73
CA GLU A 123 -4.99 -27.26 7.79
C GLU A 123 -4.10 -26.82 6.63
N ASN A 124 -4.21 -25.55 6.22
CA ASN A 124 -3.43 -24.98 5.11
C ASN A 124 -2.22 -24.17 5.58
N SER A 125 -1.96 -24.06 6.91
CA SER A 125 -0.84 -23.30 7.46
C SER A 125 -0.88 -21.81 7.09
N PHE A 126 -2.06 -21.20 7.09
CA PHE A 126 -2.19 -19.75 6.96
C PHE A 126 -1.79 -19.04 8.25
N ASP A 127 -1.09 -17.92 8.13
CA ASP A 127 -0.61 -17.10 9.24
C ASP A 127 -1.63 -16.09 9.74
N GLY A 128 -2.74 -15.88 9.01
CA GLY A 128 -3.79 -14.94 9.37
C GLY A 128 -5.00 -15.01 8.43
N VAL A 129 -5.98 -14.17 8.73
CA VAL A 129 -7.20 -14.01 7.93
C VAL A 129 -7.35 -12.55 7.51
N ASP A 130 -7.64 -12.34 6.23
CA ASP A 130 -8.06 -11.06 5.68
C ASP A 130 -9.54 -11.14 5.30
N PHE A 131 -10.35 -10.15 5.69
CA PHE A 131 -11.79 -10.16 5.43
C PHE A 131 -12.16 -9.05 4.44
N ASP A 132 -12.49 -9.46 3.21
CA ASP A 132 -12.78 -8.59 2.08
C ASP A 132 -14.22 -8.78 1.58
N LEU A 133 -15.19 -8.64 2.48
CA LEU A 133 -16.60 -8.67 2.11
C LEU A 133 -17.05 -7.27 1.67
N GLU A 134 -17.69 -7.19 0.50
CA GLU A 134 -17.95 -5.90 -0.13
C GLU A 134 -19.44 -5.68 -0.46
N TRP A 135 -19.78 -4.44 -0.82
CA TRP A 135 -21.06 -3.98 -1.34
C TRP A 135 -22.23 -4.20 -0.35
N SER A 136 -23.36 -4.67 -0.86
CA SER A 136 -24.57 -4.95 -0.07
C SER A 136 -24.44 -6.14 0.88
N HIS A 137 -23.36 -6.91 0.77
CA HIS A 137 -23.09 -8.03 1.68
C HIS A 137 -22.58 -7.56 3.04
N VAL A 138 -22.04 -6.34 3.12
CA VAL A 138 -21.72 -5.67 4.39
C VAL A 138 -23.01 -5.08 4.96
N ASN A 139 -23.69 -5.87 5.79
CA ASN A 139 -24.96 -5.56 6.40
C ASN A 139 -24.92 -5.81 7.92
N GLU A 140 -26.07 -5.81 8.60
CA GLU A 140 -26.18 -5.95 10.06
C GLU A 140 -25.50 -7.20 10.65
N LYS A 141 -25.18 -8.20 9.82
CA LYS A 141 -24.47 -9.42 10.26
C LYS A 141 -22.96 -9.25 10.31
N TYR A 142 -22.41 -8.24 9.61
CA TYR A 142 -20.97 -8.04 9.45
C TYR A 142 -20.25 -7.83 10.79
N SER A 143 -20.63 -6.80 11.53
CA SER A 143 -19.95 -6.45 12.78
C SER A 143 -20.00 -7.56 13.84
N PRO A 144 -21.15 -8.22 14.09
CA PRO A 144 -21.17 -9.37 14.98
C PRO A 144 -20.32 -10.55 14.52
N PHE A 145 -20.20 -10.76 13.20
CA PHE A 145 -19.34 -11.82 12.65
C PHE A 145 -17.85 -11.50 12.86
N VAL A 146 -17.43 -10.27 12.56
CA VAL A 146 -16.04 -9.81 12.75
C VAL A 146 -15.62 -9.93 14.21
N LEU A 147 -16.47 -9.52 15.16
CA LEU A 147 -16.15 -9.58 16.60
C LEU A 147 -15.99 -11.03 17.09
N GLU A 148 -16.86 -11.94 16.66
CA GLU A 148 -16.76 -13.35 17.05
C GLU A 148 -15.57 -14.04 16.36
N LEU A 149 -15.26 -13.67 15.10
CA LEU A 149 -14.06 -14.11 14.41
C LEU A 149 -12.80 -13.61 15.12
N ARG A 150 -12.76 -12.33 15.54
CA ARG A 150 -11.65 -11.77 16.32
C ARG A 150 -11.37 -12.56 17.58
N ASP A 151 -12.43 -12.88 18.36
CA ASP A 151 -12.26 -13.70 19.57
C ASP A 151 -11.59 -15.05 19.27
N SER A 152 -11.96 -15.67 18.15
CA SER A 152 -11.36 -16.93 17.71
C SER A 152 -9.92 -16.77 17.22
N MET A 153 -9.61 -15.69 16.51
CA MET A 153 -8.25 -15.38 16.05
C MET A 153 -7.34 -15.08 17.25
N ASP A 154 -7.81 -14.31 18.23
CA ASP A 154 -7.08 -14.02 19.48
C ASP A 154 -6.74 -15.28 20.28
N ALA A 155 -7.68 -16.21 20.36
CA ALA A 155 -7.46 -17.49 21.06
C ALA A 155 -6.33 -18.33 20.43
N HIS A 156 -6.00 -18.08 19.16
CA HIS A 156 -4.93 -18.77 18.42
C HIS A 156 -3.71 -17.87 18.18
N GLY A 157 -3.74 -16.60 18.59
CA GLY A 157 -2.66 -15.63 18.39
C GLY A 157 -2.44 -15.26 16.93
N LEU A 158 -3.52 -15.29 16.11
CA LEU A 158 -3.47 -15.00 14.68
C LEU A 158 -4.04 -13.61 14.37
N PRO A 159 -3.42 -12.86 13.42
CA PRO A 159 -3.92 -11.58 12.98
C PRO A 159 -5.20 -11.69 12.13
N LEU A 160 -6.05 -10.64 12.25
CA LEU A 160 -7.25 -10.44 11.46
C LEU A 160 -7.17 -9.08 10.78
N THR A 161 -7.30 -9.03 9.45
CA THR A 161 -7.26 -7.81 8.66
C THR A 161 -8.53 -7.65 7.83
N ALA A 162 -8.69 -6.48 7.21
CA ALA A 162 -9.77 -6.26 6.25
C ALA A 162 -9.31 -5.41 5.07
N ALA A 163 -9.87 -5.68 3.89
CA ALA A 163 -9.85 -4.73 2.78
C ALA A 163 -11.13 -3.89 2.80
N LEU A 164 -10.97 -2.56 2.76
CA LEU A 164 -12.09 -1.63 2.83
C LEU A 164 -11.98 -0.54 1.74
N PRO A 165 -13.12 0.01 1.25
CA PRO A 165 -13.11 1.05 0.22
C PRO A 165 -12.27 2.26 0.61
N GLY A 166 -11.60 2.90 -0.36
CA GLY A 166 -10.67 4.00 -0.11
C GLY A 166 -11.26 5.14 0.73
N THR A 167 -12.46 5.58 0.43
CA THR A 167 -13.09 6.74 1.12
C THR A 167 -14.53 6.48 1.56
N TYR A 168 -14.85 5.23 1.87
CA TYR A 168 -16.19 4.87 2.31
C TYR A 168 -16.15 3.76 3.35
N ARG A 169 -16.73 4.03 4.53
CA ARG A 169 -17.02 3.02 5.54
C ARG A 169 -18.47 2.58 5.40
N TYR A 170 -18.70 1.29 5.23
CA TYR A 170 -20.05 0.75 5.22
C TYR A 170 -20.75 1.07 6.57
N PRO A 171 -22.00 1.50 6.56
CA PRO A 171 -22.72 1.91 7.79
C PRO A 171 -22.83 0.82 8.85
N ASP A 172 -22.83 -0.46 8.42
CA ASP A 172 -22.96 -1.62 9.29
C ASP A 172 -21.63 -2.09 9.91
N ILE A 173 -20.52 -1.43 9.61
CA ILE A 173 -19.25 -1.65 10.32
C ILE A 173 -19.26 -0.78 11.59
N SER A 174 -19.42 -1.39 12.76
CA SER A 174 -19.37 -0.69 14.04
C SER A 174 -17.94 -0.20 14.36
N GLU A 175 -17.80 0.71 15.34
CA GLU A 175 -16.48 1.17 15.77
C GLU A 175 -15.68 0.02 16.40
N GLU A 176 -16.35 -0.87 17.13
CA GLU A 176 -15.74 -2.04 17.76
C GLU A 176 -15.26 -3.04 16.70
N ALA A 177 -16.05 -3.29 15.66
CA ALA A 177 -15.64 -4.17 14.56
C ALA A 177 -14.48 -3.58 13.75
N LEU A 178 -14.49 -2.25 13.53
CA LEU A 178 -13.35 -1.58 12.88
C LEU A 178 -12.07 -1.67 13.72
N ALA A 179 -12.20 -1.53 15.04
CA ALA A 179 -11.07 -1.64 15.97
C ALA A 179 -10.57 -3.09 16.19
N ALA A 180 -11.34 -4.09 15.74
CA ALA A 180 -10.98 -5.50 15.85
C ALA A 180 -9.94 -5.94 14.80
N PHE A 181 -9.70 -5.14 13.77
CA PHE A 181 -8.69 -5.45 12.76
C PHE A 181 -7.30 -4.98 13.19
N ASP A 182 -6.30 -5.83 13.00
CA ASP A 182 -4.89 -5.49 13.25
C ASP A 182 -4.41 -4.40 12.29
N TRP A 183 -4.88 -4.43 11.03
CA TRP A 183 -4.78 -3.33 10.08
C TRP A 183 -5.87 -3.40 9.01
N VAL A 184 -6.05 -2.28 8.32
CA VAL A 184 -7.00 -2.10 7.22
C VAL A 184 -6.24 -1.83 5.92
N ASN A 185 -6.47 -2.67 4.93
CA ASN A 185 -6.01 -2.50 3.56
C ASN A 185 -6.96 -1.53 2.83
N MET A 186 -6.56 -0.27 2.70
CA MET A 186 -7.38 0.75 2.03
C MET A 186 -7.36 0.54 0.52
N MET A 187 -8.47 0.19 -0.10
CA MET A 187 -8.60 0.09 -1.56
C MET A 187 -8.63 1.48 -2.21
N ALA A 188 -7.47 2.15 -2.29
CA ALA A 188 -7.32 3.50 -2.84
C ALA A 188 -7.22 3.49 -4.37
N TYR A 189 -8.07 2.72 -5.02
CA TYR A 189 -8.23 2.58 -6.46
C TYR A 189 -9.72 2.44 -6.82
N ASP A 190 -10.01 2.28 -8.10
CA ASP A 190 -11.37 2.19 -8.63
C ASP A 190 -12.23 3.44 -8.39
N LEU A 191 -11.61 4.64 -8.42
CA LEU A 191 -12.34 5.91 -8.39
C LEU A 191 -13.16 6.11 -9.67
N THR A 192 -12.65 5.65 -10.82
CA THR A 192 -13.32 5.58 -12.12
C THR A 192 -13.18 4.17 -12.68
N GLY A 193 -14.07 3.76 -13.58
CA GLY A 193 -14.01 2.42 -14.15
C GLY A 193 -15.17 2.08 -15.07
N SER A 194 -15.38 0.79 -15.31
CA SER A 194 -16.39 0.29 -16.25
C SER A 194 -17.84 0.59 -15.83
N TRP A 195 -18.08 0.92 -14.58
CA TRP A 195 -19.41 1.30 -14.06
C TRP A 195 -19.84 2.73 -14.45
N ASP A 196 -18.88 3.59 -14.85
CA ASP A 196 -19.16 4.93 -15.34
C ASP A 196 -18.38 5.22 -16.64
N PRO A 197 -18.76 4.59 -17.77
CA PRO A 197 -18.01 4.65 -19.01
C PRO A 197 -17.99 6.04 -19.65
N ASN A 198 -18.85 6.96 -19.20
CA ASN A 198 -18.93 8.33 -19.73
C ASN A 198 -18.03 9.32 -18.99
N ASN A 199 -17.34 8.86 -17.94
CA ASN A 199 -16.45 9.69 -17.12
C ASN A 199 -15.03 9.10 -17.09
N PRO A 200 -14.31 9.13 -18.23
CA PRO A 200 -12.94 8.61 -18.30
C PRO A 200 -11.99 9.43 -17.43
N GLY A 201 -11.09 8.73 -16.73
CA GLY A 201 -10.10 9.39 -15.87
C GLY A 201 -9.27 8.42 -15.04
N PRO A 202 -8.27 8.92 -14.32
CA PRO A 202 -7.44 8.12 -13.43
C PRO A 202 -8.29 7.45 -12.34
N HIS A 203 -8.20 6.12 -12.22
CA HIS A 203 -8.92 5.38 -11.19
C HIS A 203 -8.19 5.34 -9.85
N SER A 204 -6.90 5.65 -9.83
CA SER A 204 -6.07 5.66 -8.62
C SER A 204 -5.06 6.81 -8.64
N PRO A 205 -5.51 8.09 -8.74
CA PRO A 205 -4.59 9.21 -8.70
C PRO A 205 -3.98 9.38 -7.31
N TYR A 206 -2.82 10.02 -7.20
CA TYR A 206 -2.15 10.30 -5.92
C TYR A 206 -3.04 11.05 -4.92
N SER A 207 -3.88 11.97 -5.41
CA SER A 207 -4.86 12.67 -4.57
C SER A 207 -5.88 11.73 -3.91
N PHE A 208 -6.25 10.63 -4.58
CA PHE A 208 -7.14 9.64 -4.00
C PHE A 208 -6.46 8.86 -2.87
N ALA A 209 -5.17 8.52 -3.01
CA ALA A 209 -4.37 7.94 -1.93
C ALA A 209 -4.35 8.84 -0.68
N LEU A 210 -4.12 10.15 -0.86
CA LEU A 210 -4.18 11.13 0.24
C LEU A 210 -5.57 11.19 0.87
N ASN A 211 -6.63 11.25 0.07
CA ASN A 211 -8.00 11.33 0.55
C ASN A 211 -8.38 10.06 1.34
N SER A 212 -7.95 8.89 0.87
CA SER A 212 -8.19 7.62 1.56
C SER A 212 -7.49 7.60 2.93
N MET A 213 -6.25 8.00 2.98
CA MET A 213 -5.49 8.11 4.24
C MET A 213 -6.18 9.04 5.25
N PHE A 214 -6.58 10.26 4.83
CA PHE A 214 -7.24 11.20 5.73
C PHE A 214 -8.64 10.74 6.13
N TYR A 215 -9.35 10.08 5.23
CA TYR A 215 -10.67 9.53 5.52
C TYR A 215 -10.61 8.50 6.66
N TRP A 216 -9.76 7.48 6.53
CA TRP A 216 -9.68 6.41 7.51
C TRP A 216 -9.07 6.85 8.84
N GLN A 217 -8.13 7.81 8.84
CA GLN A 217 -7.69 8.47 10.07
C GLN A 217 -8.84 9.24 10.74
N GLY A 218 -9.70 9.88 9.96
CA GLY A 218 -10.93 10.53 10.43
C GLY A 218 -11.96 9.55 11.00
N GLN A 219 -11.94 8.26 10.58
CA GLN A 219 -12.73 7.18 11.15
C GLN A 219 -12.11 6.59 12.44
N GLY A 220 -10.98 7.09 12.89
CA GLY A 220 -10.32 6.65 14.12
C GLY A 220 -9.30 5.53 13.95
N VAL A 221 -9.00 5.08 12.72
CA VAL A 221 -7.98 4.04 12.49
C VAL A 221 -6.59 4.66 12.63
N PRO A 222 -5.72 4.15 13.52
CA PRO A 222 -4.37 4.65 13.70
C PRO A 222 -3.51 4.49 12.44
N LYS A 223 -2.62 5.44 12.17
CA LYS A 223 -1.73 5.40 11.00
C LYS A 223 -0.96 4.07 10.80
N PRO A 224 -0.38 3.46 11.85
CA PRO A 224 0.34 2.19 11.70
C PRO A 224 -0.57 1.00 11.34
N GLN A 225 -1.88 1.15 11.52
CA GLN A 225 -2.90 0.15 11.18
C GLN A 225 -3.56 0.39 9.81
N LEU A 226 -2.99 1.27 8.99
CA LEU A 226 -3.46 1.53 7.63
C LEU A 226 -2.38 1.12 6.63
N THR A 227 -2.78 0.41 5.58
CA THR A 227 -1.95 0.14 4.40
C THR A 227 -2.56 0.78 3.17
N LEU A 228 -1.73 1.33 2.30
CA LEU A 228 -2.19 2.02 1.10
C LEU A 228 -2.32 1.05 -0.07
N GLY A 229 -3.53 0.84 -0.55
CA GLY A 229 -3.80 0.03 -1.73
C GLY A 229 -3.36 0.71 -3.03
N VAL A 230 -2.64 -0.02 -3.87
CA VAL A 230 -2.21 0.39 -5.20
C VAL A 230 -2.58 -0.66 -6.24
N PRO A 231 -3.04 -0.23 -7.44
CA PRO A 231 -3.43 -1.16 -8.48
C PRO A 231 -2.26 -1.49 -9.42
N PHE A 232 -2.16 -2.76 -9.80
CA PHE A 232 -1.27 -3.21 -10.89
C PHE A 232 -2.03 -3.39 -12.22
N TYR A 233 -3.04 -2.56 -12.43
CA TYR A 233 -3.89 -2.55 -13.63
C TYR A 233 -4.40 -1.14 -13.93
N GLY A 234 -5.04 -1.00 -15.07
CA GLY A 234 -5.75 0.22 -15.47
C GLY A 234 -7.06 -0.07 -16.17
N TYR A 235 -7.80 0.99 -16.48
CA TYR A 235 -9.02 0.95 -17.28
C TYR A 235 -8.83 1.57 -18.64
N ASN A 236 -9.29 0.85 -19.68
CA ASN A 236 -9.28 1.28 -21.08
C ASN A 236 -10.67 1.81 -21.47
N PHE A 237 -10.82 3.12 -21.47
CA PHE A 237 -12.04 3.82 -21.91
C PHE A 237 -12.15 3.93 -23.43
N GLY A 238 -11.14 3.51 -24.19
CA GLY A 238 -11.18 3.41 -25.65
C GLY A 238 -11.93 2.19 -26.16
N THR A 239 -12.37 1.29 -25.28
CA THR A 239 -13.17 0.11 -25.63
C THR A 239 -14.63 0.24 -25.18
N SER A 240 -15.52 -0.48 -25.84
CA SER A 240 -16.94 -0.55 -25.43
C SER A 240 -17.36 -2.03 -25.38
N PRO A 241 -17.64 -2.58 -24.17
CA PRO A 241 -17.57 -1.93 -22.85
C PRO A 241 -16.14 -1.52 -22.46
N VAL A 242 -16.02 -0.62 -21.47
CA VAL A 242 -14.73 -0.30 -20.83
C VAL A 242 -14.12 -1.57 -20.27
N SER A 243 -12.86 -1.83 -20.60
CA SER A 243 -12.15 -3.04 -20.17
C SER A 243 -11.02 -2.69 -19.19
N SER A 244 -10.64 -3.65 -18.32
CA SER A 244 -9.40 -3.55 -17.57
C SER A 244 -8.21 -4.02 -18.43
N ALA A 245 -7.02 -3.47 -18.14
CA ALA A 245 -5.77 -3.90 -18.75
C ALA A 245 -4.72 -4.10 -17.65
N ARG A 246 -4.07 -5.27 -17.66
CA ARG A 246 -2.96 -5.56 -16.73
C ARG A 246 -1.81 -4.61 -17.00
N TYR A 247 -1.07 -4.22 -15.96
CA TYR A 247 0.12 -3.42 -16.10
C TYR A 247 1.15 -4.06 -17.06
N ALA A 248 1.41 -5.36 -16.92
CA ALA A 248 2.26 -6.11 -17.85
C ALA A 248 1.83 -5.97 -19.33
N THR A 249 0.52 -5.92 -19.58
CA THR A 249 0.00 -5.74 -20.96
C THR A 249 0.28 -4.34 -21.47
N ILE A 250 0.11 -3.31 -20.62
CA ILE A 250 0.33 -1.90 -20.97
C ILE A 250 1.81 -1.65 -21.24
N VAL A 251 2.70 -2.18 -20.42
CA VAL A 251 4.18 -2.13 -20.62
C VAL A 251 4.59 -2.92 -21.86
N GLY A 252 3.95 -4.07 -22.12
CA GLY A 252 4.20 -4.88 -23.29
C GLY A 252 3.86 -4.20 -24.63
N TRP A 253 3.00 -3.18 -24.66
CA TRP A 253 2.74 -2.38 -25.85
C TRP A 253 3.92 -1.45 -26.17
N ASP A 254 4.49 -0.81 -25.15
CA ASP A 254 5.72 0.00 -25.22
C ASP A 254 6.32 0.06 -23.80
N PRO A 255 7.59 -0.33 -23.60
CA PRO A 255 8.27 -0.20 -22.32
C PRO A 255 8.28 1.23 -21.73
N ALA A 256 8.17 2.26 -22.57
CA ALA A 256 8.06 3.64 -22.12
C ALA A 256 6.78 3.90 -21.29
N ASN A 257 5.74 3.08 -21.45
CA ASN A 257 4.50 3.19 -20.68
C ASN A 257 4.72 2.90 -19.18
N ALA A 258 5.80 2.21 -18.80
CA ALA A 258 6.15 2.01 -17.39
C ALA A 258 6.37 3.33 -16.63
N TRP A 259 6.66 4.42 -17.34
CA TRP A 259 6.98 5.73 -16.76
C TRP A 259 5.85 6.76 -16.90
N ALA A 260 4.65 6.32 -17.28
CA ALA A 260 3.48 7.14 -17.46
C ALA A 260 2.27 6.58 -16.67
N ASP A 261 1.26 7.41 -16.43
CA ASP A 261 0.00 7.02 -15.79
C ASP A 261 -1.15 6.92 -16.80
N GLN A 262 -0.85 7.20 -18.07
CA GLN A 262 -1.83 7.17 -19.15
C GLN A 262 -1.16 6.90 -20.49
N VAL A 263 -1.80 6.05 -21.29
CA VAL A 263 -1.53 5.89 -22.73
C VAL A 263 -2.86 5.87 -23.47
N ASP A 264 -3.04 6.76 -24.43
CA ASP A 264 -4.33 6.97 -25.10
C ASP A 264 -5.49 7.16 -24.11
N GLN A 265 -6.45 6.25 -24.10
CA GLN A 265 -7.59 6.23 -23.17
C GLN A 265 -7.45 5.17 -22.09
N VAL A 266 -6.25 4.67 -21.83
CA VAL A 266 -5.93 3.73 -20.74
C VAL A 266 -5.31 4.51 -19.59
N TYR A 267 -5.96 4.48 -18.43
CA TYR A 267 -5.50 5.12 -17.19
C TYR A 267 -5.06 4.06 -16.19
N TYR A 268 -3.87 4.20 -15.66
CA TYR A 268 -3.21 3.26 -14.72
C TYR A 268 -2.24 4.00 -13.81
N ASN A 269 -1.39 3.29 -13.06
CA ASN A 269 -0.24 3.90 -12.37
C ASN A 269 1.05 3.31 -12.92
N GLY A 270 1.95 4.17 -13.39
CA GLY A 270 3.33 3.81 -13.74
C GLY A 270 4.26 3.87 -12.52
N ILE A 271 5.53 3.49 -12.75
CA ILE A 271 6.58 3.44 -11.71
C ILE A 271 6.66 4.76 -10.91
N PRO A 272 6.69 5.97 -11.51
CA PRO A 272 6.82 7.19 -10.73
C PRO A 272 5.69 7.40 -9.72
N THR A 273 4.44 7.13 -10.10
CA THR A 273 3.28 7.26 -9.21
C THR A 273 3.26 6.19 -8.13
N ILE A 274 3.70 4.96 -8.44
CA ILE A 274 3.84 3.90 -7.44
C ILE A 274 4.93 4.25 -6.43
N VAL A 275 6.08 4.78 -6.86
CA VAL A 275 7.14 5.28 -5.98
C VAL A 275 6.61 6.38 -5.05
N ASP A 276 5.95 7.42 -5.60
CA ASP A 276 5.36 8.51 -4.81
C ASP A 276 4.37 8.00 -3.75
N LYS A 277 3.54 7.01 -4.09
CA LYS A 277 2.58 6.38 -3.17
C LYS A 277 3.28 5.54 -2.11
N THR A 278 4.37 4.86 -2.47
CA THR A 278 5.19 4.08 -1.52
C THR A 278 5.86 5.00 -0.51
N GLU A 279 6.44 6.13 -0.95
CA GLU A 279 7.00 7.15 -0.07
C GLU A 279 5.94 7.75 0.87
N LEU A 280 4.71 7.99 0.36
CA LEU A 280 3.59 8.43 1.20
C LEU A 280 3.30 7.40 2.29
N ALA A 281 3.19 6.12 1.92
CA ALA A 281 2.91 5.05 2.85
C ALA A 281 4.03 4.91 3.90
N LEU A 282 5.30 4.90 3.49
CA LEU A 282 6.47 4.87 4.39
C LEU A 282 6.48 6.00 5.40
N SER A 283 6.12 7.21 4.97
CA SER A 283 6.16 8.39 5.84
C SER A 283 4.95 8.52 6.77
N GLN A 284 3.82 7.88 6.47
CA GLN A 284 2.53 8.17 7.11
C GLN A 284 1.74 6.95 7.57
N LEU A 285 2.05 5.74 7.10
CA LEU A 285 1.21 4.56 7.26
C LEU A 285 2.03 3.34 7.73
N GLY A 286 1.35 2.23 8.00
CA GLY A 286 1.97 0.96 8.39
C GLY A 286 2.37 0.06 7.23
N GLY A 287 2.03 0.43 5.99
CA GLY A 287 2.35 -0.41 4.84
C GLY A 287 1.73 0.03 3.53
N ILE A 288 2.00 -0.78 2.51
CA ILE A 288 1.42 -0.69 1.16
C ILE A 288 0.79 -2.04 0.80
N MET A 289 -0.31 -2.01 0.07
CA MET A 289 -1.03 -3.20 -0.38
C MET A 289 -1.22 -3.16 -1.90
N ILE A 290 -1.10 -4.30 -2.56
CA ILE A 290 -1.07 -4.44 -4.02
C ILE A 290 -2.26 -5.27 -4.49
N TRP A 291 -3.08 -4.73 -5.38
CA TRP A 291 -4.07 -5.47 -6.15
C TRP A 291 -3.68 -5.50 -7.63
N GLU A 292 -3.23 -6.58 -8.24
CA GLU A 292 -2.87 -7.89 -7.69
C GLU A 292 -1.57 -8.36 -8.39
N LEU A 293 -0.82 -9.21 -7.71
CA LEU A 293 0.55 -9.61 -8.10
C LEU A 293 0.65 -10.22 -9.50
N GLY A 294 -0.36 -10.98 -9.95
CA GLY A 294 -0.32 -11.61 -11.28
C GLY A 294 -0.59 -10.65 -12.44
N GLN A 295 -0.74 -9.35 -12.18
CA GLN A 295 -0.90 -8.30 -13.18
C GLN A 295 0.38 -7.48 -13.40
N ASP A 296 1.41 -7.70 -12.57
CA ASP A 296 2.69 -7.02 -12.69
C ASP A 296 3.47 -7.43 -13.95
N ASP A 297 4.39 -6.60 -14.37
CA ASP A 297 5.47 -6.96 -15.30
C ASP A 297 6.61 -7.60 -14.51
N PHE A 298 6.96 -8.84 -14.85
CA PHE A 298 7.98 -9.61 -14.12
C PHE A 298 9.43 -9.36 -14.62
N SER A 299 9.66 -8.20 -15.24
CA SER A 299 10.99 -7.74 -15.68
C SER A 299 11.56 -6.65 -14.76
N ASP A 300 12.58 -5.93 -15.23
CA ASP A 300 13.13 -4.75 -14.53
C ASP A 300 12.13 -3.56 -14.49
N LEU A 301 10.97 -3.67 -15.14
CA LEU A 301 9.90 -2.67 -15.11
C LEU A 301 8.79 -3.03 -14.11
N SER A 302 9.01 -3.99 -13.24
CA SER A 302 8.06 -4.44 -12.20
C SER A 302 7.71 -3.32 -11.22
N LEU A 303 6.42 -3.17 -10.92
CA LEU A 303 5.94 -2.24 -9.88
C LEU A 303 6.27 -2.78 -8.47
N LEU A 304 6.28 -4.10 -8.26
CA LEU A 304 6.70 -4.69 -6.99
C LEU A 304 8.18 -4.39 -6.70
N ARG A 305 9.05 -4.48 -7.72
CA ARG A 305 10.45 -4.06 -7.57
C ARG A 305 10.58 -2.59 -7.23
N ALA A 306 9.82 -1.72 -7.90
CA ALA A 306 9.83 -0.29 -7.62
C ALA A 306 9.39 0.03 -6.17
N ILE A 307 8.40 -0.72 -5.64
CA ILE A 307 7.98 -0.62 -4.23
C ILE A 307 9.13 -1.06 -3.31
N ASP A 308 9.69 -2.24 -3.53
CA ASP A 308 10.75 -2.81 -2.71
C ASP A 308 12.01 -1.93 -2.71
N GLU A 309 12.45 -1.45 -3.88
CA GLU A 309 13.59 -0.53 -4.00
C GLU A 309 13.32 0.79 -3.27
N THR A 310 12.08 1.29 -3.26
CA THR A 310 11.71 2.49 -2.50
C THR A 310 11.75 2.22 -1.00
N VAL A 311 11.22 1.08 -0.55
CA VAL A 311 11.22 0.69 0.88
C VAL A 311 12.64 0.47 1.38
N ASN A 312 13.46 -0.28 0.65
CA ASN A 312 14.83 -0.60 1.04
C ASN A 312 15.81 0.54 0.77
N GLY A 313 15.56 1.37 -0.26
CA GLY A 313 16.35 2.56 -0.57
C GLY A 313 16.26 3.63 0.50
N VAL A 314 15.08 3.80 1.14
CA VAL A 314 14.91 4.72 2.26
C VAL A 314 15.73 4.29 3.49
N THR A 315 15.89 2.96 3.72
CA THR A 315 16.75 2.46 4.81
C THR A 315 18.25 2.61 4.53
N GLN A 316 18.67 2.73 3.25
CA GLN A 316 20.06 3.03 2.89
C GLN A 316 20.35 4.54 2.75
N ALA A 317 19.31 5.36 2.56
CA ALA A 317 19.47 6.80 2.33
C ALA A 317 19.63 7.65 3.61
N GLU A 318 19.53 7.09 4.80
CA GLU A 318 19.88 7.82 6.03
C GLU A 318 21.39 8.09 6.15
N ASP A 319 22.28 7.40 5.39
CA ASP A 319 23.73 7.58 5.47
C ASP A 319 24.39 8.33 4.31
N GLU A 320 23.74 8.55 3.14
CA GLU A 320 24.34 9.34 2.06
C GLU A 320 23.32 10.14 1.24
N LEU A 321 23.04 11.39 1.63
CA LEU A 321 22.36 12.35 0.76
C LEU A 321 23.33 13.45 0.29
N PRO A 322 23.75 13.44 -1.00
CA PRO A 322 24.56 14.53 -1.52
C PRO A 322 23.77 15.80 -1.89
N LEU A 323 22.44 15.82 -1.75
CA LEU A 323 21.66 17.04 -1.93
C LEU A 323 21.45 17.73 -0.59
N ALA A 324 22.45 18.52 -0.19
CA ALA A 324 22.38 19.43 0.96
C ALA A 324 21.35 20.57 0.76
N ALA A 325 20.54 20.51 -0.31
CA ALA A 325 19.51 21.48 -0.62
C ALA A 325 18.45 21.57 0.47
N ARG A 326 18.07 22.78 0.85
CA ARG A 326 17.03 23.07 1.85
C ARG A 326 15.91 23.86 1.20
N ALA A 327 14.67 23.54 1.59
CA ALA A 327 13.49 24.28 1.14
C ALA A 327 12.65 24.68 2.35
N TYR A 328 12.35 25.98 2.47
CA TYR A 328 11.59 26.51 3.61
C TYR A 328 10.89 27.84 3.24
N PRO A 329 9.88 28.28 4.00
CA PRO A 329 9.22 27.59 5.08
C PRO A 329 8.26 26.49 4.58
N ASN A 330 7.99 25.49 5.43
CA ASN A 330 6.88 24.56 5.26
C ASN A 330 6.15 24.46 6.61
N PRO A 331 4.90 24.97 6.74
CA PRO A 331 3.98 25.45 5.69
C PRO A 331 4.47 26.70 4.93
N LEU A 332 3.99 26.82 3.67
CA LEU A 332 4.37 27.89 2.76
C LEU A 332 3.88 29.26 3.23
N GLY A 333 4.79 30.23 3.26
CA GLY A 333 4.51 31.65 3.46
C GLY A 333 4.21 32.40 2.14
N ALA A 334 4.72 33.62 2.05
CA ALA A 334 4.65 34.45 0.83
C ALA A 334 5.62 33.98 -0.26
N ALA A 335 6.69 33.34 0.12
CA ALA A 335 7.67 32.73 -0.78
C ALA A 335 8.18 31.41 -0.19
N LEU A 336 8.59 30.49 -1.07
CA LEU A 336 9.38 29.31 -0.75
C LEU A 336 10.83 29.59 -1.14
N ILE A 337 11.75 29.46 -0.21
CA ILE A 337 13.18 29.60 -0.45
C ILE A 337 13.79 28.22 -0.65
N VAL A 338 14.59 28.07 -1.69
CA VAL A 338 15.35 26.85 -1.96
C VAL A 338 16.83 27.20 -2.00
N GLU A 339 17.59 26.72 -1.03
CA GLU A 339 19.05 26.88 -0.94
C GLU A 339 19.76 25.70 -1.63
N ASN A 340 20.81 26.02 -2.39
CA ASN A 340 21.71 25.03 -2.98
C ASN A 340 23.12 25.19 -2.39
N PRO A 341 23.43 24.60 -1.24
CA PRO A 341 24.77 24.62 -0.66
C PRO A 341 25.74 23.64 -1.35
N GLY A 342 25.26 22.80 -2.26
CA GLY A 342 26.07 21.82 -2.97
C GLY A 342 26.95 22.41 -4.06
N PRO A 343 27.91 21.61 -4.59
CA PRO A 343 28.85 22.07 -5.62
C PRO A 343 28.27 22.03 -7.04
N GLU A 344 27.12 21.41 -7.25
CA GLU A 344 26.49 21.24 -8.55
C GLU A 344 25.26 22.10 -8.73
N VAL A 345 24.86 22.32 -9.98
CA VAL A 345 23.63 23.03 -10.33
C VAL A 345 22.42 22.21 -9.91
N LEU A 346 21.46 22.88 -9.24
CA LEU A 346 20.21 22.29 -8.80
C LEU A 346 19.06 22.76 -9.70
N LEU A 347 18.31 21.84 -10.28
CA LEU A 347 17.07 22.14 -10.97
C LEU A 347 15.89 21.94 -10.00
N GLY A 348 15.17 23.02 -9.70
CA GLY A 348 13.96 22.98 -8.87
C GLY A 348 12.71 23.16 -9.72
N ARG A 349 11.68 22.31 -9.52
CA ARG A 349 10.38 22.39 -10.17
C ARG A 349 9.26 22.30 -9.13
N LEU A 350 8.37 23.28 -9.11
CA LEU A 350 7.21 23.32 -8.21
C LEU A 350 5.96 22.88 -8.98
N PHE A 351 5.19 21.96 -8.39
CA PHE A 351 3.95 21.43 -8.92
C PHE A 351 2.80 21.65 -7.94
N ASP A 352 1.56 21.70 -8.46
CA ASP A 352 0.36 21.58 -7.65
C ASP A 352 0.02 20.09 -7.40
N SER A 353 -1.01 19.85 -6.59
CA SER A 353 -1.47 18.49 -6.22
C SER A 353 -2.00 17.65 -7.40
N SER A 354 -2.25 18.27 -8.56
CA SER A 354 -2.64 17.58 -9.79
C SER A 354 -1.44 17.21 -10.68
N GLY A 355 -0.21 17.53 -10.24
CA GLY A 355 1.02 17.33 -11.03
C GLY A 355 1.26 18.40 -12.09
N ARG A 356 0.44 19.48 -12.14
CA ARG A 356 0.65 20.58 -13.08
C ARG A 356 1.85 21.43 -12.64
N PRO A 357 2.84 21.67 -13.54
CA PRO A 357 3.98 22.52 -13.20
C PRO A 357 3.55 23.98 -13.00
N LEU A 358 3.99 24.58 -11.91
CA LEU A 358 3.72 25.97 -11.55
C LEU A 358 4.92 26.88 -11.78
N ALA A 359 6.12 26.38 -11.48
CA ALA A 359 7.37 27.12 -11.63
C ALA A 359 8.56 26.18 -11.76
N ALA A 360 9.62 26.66 -12.44
CA ALA A 360 10.90 25.96 -12.49
C ALA A 360 12.04 26.98 -12.35
N ALA A 361 13.15 26.58 -11.72
CA ALA A 361 14.34 27.40 -11.56
C ALA A 361 15.61 26.55 -11.63
N ILE A 362 16.68 27.14 -12.16
CA ILE A 362 18.04 26.63 -12.09
C ILE A 362 18.75 27.41 -10.97
N ILE A 363 19.19 26.69 -9.94
CA ILE A 363 19.79 27.28 -8.73
C ILE A 363 21.26 26.93 -8.76
N GLN A 364 22.12 27.99 -8.84
CA GLN A 364 23.56 27.81 -8.94
C GLN A 364 24.17 27.34 -7.60
N PRO A 365 25.31 26.66 -7.61
CA PRO A 365 26.05 26.33 -6.40
C PRO A 365 26.24 27.51 -5.46
N GLY A 366 25.96 27.31 -4.17
CA GLY A 366 26.13 28.33 -3.14
C GLY A 366 25.13 29.49 -3.18
N THR A 367 24.03 29.34 -3.96
CA THR A 367 22.98 30.39 -4.05
C THR A 367 21.63 29.85 -3.55
N ASP A 368 20.68 30.77 -3.41
CA ASP A 368 19.27 30.47 -3.15
C ASP A 368 18.37 30.96 -4.28
N TYR A 369 17.14 30.42 -4.34
CA TYR A 369 16.08 30.88 -5.22
C TYR A 369 14.75 30.99 -4.47
N GLN A 370 13.99 32.05 -4.75
CA GLN A 370 12.70 32.30 -4.12
C GLN A 370 11.57 32.07 -5.12
N TYR A 371 10.77 31.00 -4.86
CA TYR A 371 9.52 30.78 -5.58
C TYR A 371 8.41 31.64 -4.96
N PRO A 372 7.73 32.51 -5.74
CA PRO A 372 6.60 33.29 -5.23
C PRO A 372 5.40 32.36 -4.95
N THR A 373 5.00 32.28 -3.69
CA THR A 373 3.89 31.40 -3.26
C THR A 373 2.72 32.16 -2.67
N LEU A 374 2.77 33.49 -2.66
CA LEU A 374 1.72 34.34 -2.05
C LEU A 374 0.34 34.08 -2.64
N ASN A 375 0.26 33.93 -3.95
CA ASN A 375 -1.00 33.77 -4.70
C ASN A 375 -1.40 32.31 -4.93
N LEU A 376 -0.68 31.35 -4.35
CA LEU A 376 -1.06 29.95 -4.42
C LEU A 376 -2.26 29.69 -3.50
N PRO A 377 -3.29 28.97 -3.95
CA PRO A 377 -4.39 28.52 -3.11
C PRO A 377 -3.91 27.69 -1.92
N ALA A 378 -4.73 27.62 -0.87
CA ALA A 378 -4.51 26.66 0.20
C ALA A 378 -4.51 25.24 -0.38
N GLY A 379 -3.56 24.39 0.02
CA GLY A 379 -3.45 23.03 -0.50
C GLY A 379 -2.04 22.45 -0.44
N LEU A 380 -1.88 21.31 -1.07
CA LEU A 380 -0.60 20.59 -1.18
C LEU A 380 0.13 20.95 -2.48
N TYR A 381 1.45 21.03 -2.39
CA TYR A 381 2.37 21.28 -3.48
C TYR A 381 3.55 20.34 -3.38
N VAL A 382 4.21 20.06 -4.50
CA VAL A 382 5.42 19.24 -4.55
C VAL A 382 6.54 20.04 -5.19
N LEU A 383 7.68 20.12 -4.52
CA LEU A 383 8.92 20.66 -5.07
C LEU A 383 9.85 19.50 -5.42
N ASN A 384 10.14 19.32 -6.70
CA ASN A 384 11.15 18.38 -7.15
C ASN A 384 12.48 19.09 -7.33
N LEU A 385 13.53 18.57 -6.71
CA LEU A 385 14.91 19.03 -6.82
C LEU A 385 15.74 17.97 -7.51
N GLN A 386 16.53 18.35 -8.53
CA GLN A 386 17.35 17.44 -9.30
C GLN A 386 18.75 18.01 -9.50
N SER A 387 19.80 17.19 -9.27
CA SER A 387 21.20 17.53 -9.50
C SER A 387 22.01 16.27 -9.74
N GLY A 388 22.89 16.24 -10.75
CA GLY A 388 23.85 15.16 -11.00
C GLY A 388 23.25 13.74 -11.13
N GLY A 389 21.98 13.62 -11.57
CA GLY A 389 21.27 12.34 -11.65
C GLY A 389 20.54 11.95 -10.37
N VAL A 390 20.67 12.72 -9.29
CA VAL A 390 19.92 12.54 -8.02
C VAL A 390 18.69 13.44 -8.03
N GLN A 391 17.56 12.90 -7.61
CA GLN A 391 16.29 13.63 -7.49
C GLN A 391 15.75 13.51 -6.07
N ARG A 392 15.16 14.62 -5.57
CA ARG A 392 14.47 14.67 -4.28
C ARG A 392 13.16 15.42 -4.41
N SER A 393 12.07 14.85 -3.88
CA SER A 393 10.75 15.48 -3.82
C SER A 393 10.47 15.97 -2.39
N ILE A 394 9.99 17.20 -2.27
CA ILE A 394 9.64 17.83 -0.99
C ILE A 394 8.17 18.20 -1.03
N LYS A 395 7.38 17.68 -0.11
CA LYS A 395 5.97 18.05 0.06
C LYS A 395 5.85 19.35 0.83
N LEU A 396 5.03 20.24 0.30
CA LEU A 396 4.82 21.58 0.84
C LEU A 396 3.33 21.80 1.10
N VAL A 397 3.01 22.42 2.23
CA VAL A 397 1.62 22.73 2.60
C VAL A 397 1.45 24.25 2.54
N LYS A 398 0.43 24.72 1.81
CA LYS A 398 -0.05 26.11 1.85
C LYS A 398 -1.28 26.15 2.75
N PRO A 399 -1.28 26.89 3.90
CA PRO A 399 -2.42 27.03 4.78
C PRO A 399 -3.65 27.67 4.13
#